data_4008e5681d393ed2a583166cf9a9b0d1
#
_entry.id   4008e5681d393ed2a583166cf9a9b0d1
#
_cell.length_a   1.000
_cell.length_b   1.000
_cell.length_c   1.000
_cell.angle_alpha   90.00
_cell.angle_beta   90.00
_cell.angle_gamma   90.00
#
_symmetry.space_group_name_H-M   'P 1'
#
loop_
_entity.id
_entity.type
_entity.pdbx_description
1 polymer ?
#
loop_
_entity_poly.entity_id
_entity_poly.type
_entity_poly.pdbx_seq_one_letter_code
_entity_poly.pdbx_strand_id
1 'polypeptide(L)'
;MNNPNAKIIAFVGMPGAGKSSAVDYLTKKGYPKVYFGGVILQAVKDSGLEPTQANERMMREKLRQEEGPDVIVKRISRQLHDLINAGQRRIIADGLYSWTEYKYLKHEFPGEMSIVAILAPRHLRHHRLSNRPVRPLQPNESLERDWAEIENLEKGGPIAIADHYIINDGDLNNLY
;
A
#
# COMPACT_ATOMS: atom_id res chain seq x y z
N MET A 1 -7.69 21.90 6.26
CA MET A 1 -7.24 22.22 7.63
C MET A 1 -6.54 20.99 8.17
N ASN A 2 -5.25 21.10 8.48
CA ASN A 2 -4.51 20.01 9.11
C ASN A 2 -5.05 19.80 10.53
N ASN A 3 -5.40 18.57 10.85
CA ASN A 3 -5.86 18.23 12.19
C ASN A 3 -4.69 17.60 12.96
N PRO A 4 -4.04 18.32 13.89
CA PRO A 4 -2.82 17.87 14.55
C PRO A 4 -3.01 16.58 15.37
N ASN A 5 -4.25 16.18 15.60
CA ASN A 5 -4.60 14.95 16.31
C ASN A 5 -4.84 13.74 15.37
N ALA A 6 -4.88 13.93 14.06
CA ALA A 6 -5.01 12.83 13.12
C ALA A 6 -3.65 12.14 12.91
N LYS A 7 -3.66 10.83 12.84
CA LYS A 7 -2.49 10.00 12.51
C LYS A 7 -2.83 9.06 11.37
N ILE A 8 -2.06 9.15 10.31
CA ILE A 8 -2.12 8.26 9.15
C ILE A 8 -0.94 7.31 9.24
N ILE A 9 -1.21 6.03 9.30
CA ILE A 9 -0.18 4.98 9.36
C ILE A 9 -0.13 4.29 8.00
N ALA A 10 0.93 4.53 7.25
CA ALA A 10 1.15 3.88 5.96
C ALA A 10 2.09 2.68 6.11
N PHE A 11 1.62 1.51 5.72
CA PHE A 11 2.41 0.29 5.70
C PHE A 11 3.14 0.13 4.37
N VAL A 12 4.46 -0.01 4.45
CA VAL A 12 5.33 -0.28 3.31
C VAL A 12 6.10 -1.59 3.50
N GLY A 13 6.66 -2.12 2.44
CA GLY A 13 7.45 -3.37 2.47
C GLY A 13 7.32 -4.15 1.18
N MET A 14 8.26 -5.03 0.92
CA MET A 14 8.29 -5.86 -0.28
C MET A 14 7.15 -6.90 -0.30
N PRO A 15 6.81 -7.47 -1.48
CA PRO A 15 5.86 -8.57 -1.57
C PRO A 15 6.21 -9.72 -0.62
N GLY A 16 5.22 -10.29 0.06
CA GLY A 16 5.42 -11.38 1.03
C GLY A 16 5.93 -10.95 2.40
N ALA A 17 6.18 -9.65 2.64
CA ALA A 17 6.65 -9.16 3.94
C ALA A 17 5.61 -9.23 5.06
N GLY A 18 4.30 -9.33 4.75
CA GLY A 18 3.24 -9.43 5.76
C GLY A 18 2.38 -8.17 5.93
N LYS A 19 2.50 -7.19 5.03
CA LYS A 19 1.70 -5.94 5.09
C LYS A 19 0.20 -6.19 5.22
N SER A 20 -0.36 -7.04 4.34
CA SER A 20 -1.80 -7.32 4.35
C SER A 20 -2.25 -7.91 5.69
N SER A 21 -1.46 -8.79 6.30
CA SER A 21 -1.77 -9.36 7.61
C SER A 21 -1.84 -8.28 8.71
N ALA A 22 -0.88 -7.35 8.73
CA ALA A 22 -0.88 -6.24 9.67
C ALA A 22 -2.06 -5.28 9.45
N VAL A 23 -2.36 -4.94 8.19
CA VAL A 23 -3.50 -4.09 7.84
C VAL A 23 -4.82 -4.76 8.23
N ASP A 24 -5.00 -6.04 7.90
CA ASP A 24 -6.21 -6.79 8.23
C ASP A 24 -6.42 -6.92 9.75
N TYR A 25 -5.34 -7.11 10.50
CA TYR A 25 -5.39 -7.12 11.96
C TYR A 25 -5.92 -5.79 12.52
N LEU A 26 -5.43 -4.68 12.03
CA LEU A 26 -5.85 -3.35 12.49
C LEU A 26 -7.26 -2.99 12.01
N THR A 27 -7.64 -3.36 10.80
CA THR A 27 -9.01 -3.12 10.30
C THR A 27 -10.04 -3.92 11.07
N LYS A 28 -9.72 -5.16 11.47
CA LYS A 28 -10.57 -5.95 12.39
C LYS A 28 -10.75 -5.31 13.76
N LYS A 29 -9.81 -4.46 14.19
CA LYS A 29 -9.92 -3.64 15.42
C LYS A 29 -10.71 -2.34 15.21
N GLY A 30 -11.28 -2.12 14.03
CA GLY A 30 -12.12 -0.98 13.72
C GLY A 30 -11.39 0.25 13.19
N TYR A 31 -10.10 0.16 12.88
CA TYR A 31 -9.40 1.28 12.24
C TYR A 31 -9.81 1.40 10.77
N PRO A 32 -10.27 2.58 10.31
CA PRO A 32 -10.59 2.81 8.92
C PRO A 32 -9.34 2.75 8.06
N LYS A 33 -9.50 2.31 6.82
CA LYS A 33 -8.40 2.29 5.86
C LYS A 33 -8.76 2.94 4.54
N VAL A 34 -7.77 3.54 3.89
CA VAL A 34 -7.75 3.84 2.46
C VAL A 34 -6.87 2.81 1.76
N TYR A 35 -7.26 2.39 0.56
CA TYR A 35 -6.53 1.37 -0.18
C TYR A 35 -6.19 1.86 -1.59
N PHE A 36 -4.90 1.99 -1.89
CA PHE A 36 -4.41 2.50 -3.18
C PHE A 36 -4.86 1.63 -4.35
N GLY A 37 -4.79 0.31 -4.21
CA GLY A 37 -5.31 -0.61 -5.21
C GLY A 37 -6.83 -0.51 -5.39
N GLY A 38 -7.54 -0.10 -4.36
CA GLY A 38 -9.00 0.10 -4.37
C GLY A 38 -9.43 1.19 -5.35
N VAL A 39 -8.62 2.23 -5.55
CA VAL A 39 -8.87 3.27 -6.55
C VAL A 39 -8.96 2.68 -7.95
N ILE A 40 -8.05 1.77 -8.28
CA ILE A 40 -8.03 1.10 -9.58
C ILE A 40 -9.18 0.09 -9.69
N LEU A 41 -9.40 -0.71 -8.65
CA LEU A 41 -10.50 -1.68 -8.63
C LEU A 41 -11.86 -1.00 -8.79
N GLN A 42 -12.06 0.16 -8.17
CA GLN A 42 -13.29 0.93 -8.33
C GLN A 42 -13.44 1.43 -9.76
N ALA A 43 -12.39 2.00 -10.35
CA ALA A 43 -12.42 2.46 -11.73
C ALA A 43 -12.68 1.32 -12.75
N VAL A 44 -12.14 0.12 -12.51
CA VAL A 44 -12.44 -1.08 -13.31
C VAL A 44 -13.92 -1.43 -13.22
N LYS A 45 -14.50 -1.45 -12.02
CA LYS A 45 -15.92 -1.72 -11.80
C LYS A 45 -16.83 -0.67 -12.45
N ASP A 46 -16.48 0.60 -12.28
CA ASP A 46 -17.25 1.73 -12.86
C ASP A 46 -17.26 1.67 -14.40
N SER A 47 -16.23 1.06 -14.98
CA SER A 47 -16.15 0.81 -16.43
C SER A 47 -16.87 -0.48 -16.88
N GLY A 48 -17.52 -1.20 -15.98
CA GLY A 48 -18.21 -2.46 -16.29
C GLY A 48 -17.27 -3.63 -16.60
N LEU A 49 -16.01 -3.53 -16.24
CA LEU A 49 -15.01 -4.55 -16.53
C LEU A 49 -14.79 -5.48 -15.32
N GLU A 50 -14.44 -6.74 -15.61
CA GLU A 50 -14.03 -7.70 -14.58
C GLU A 50 -12.69 -7.30 -13.93
N PRO A 51 -12.51 -7.50 -12.60
CA PRO A 51 -11.29 -7.13 -11.89
C PRO A 51 -10.15 -8.13 -12.12
N THR A 52 -9.68 -8.20 -13.35
CA THR A 52 -8.52 -9.00 -13.76
C THR A 52 -7.23 -8.17 -13.68
N GLN A 53 -6.07 -8.82 -13.58
CA GLN A 53 -4.78 -8.13 -13.61
C GLN A 53 -4.59 -7.26 -14.87
N ALA A 54 -5.06 -7.76 -16.01
CA ALA A 54 -4.98 -7.06 -17.29
C ALA A 54 -5.82 -5.77 -17.24
N ASN A 55 -7.07 -5.85 -16.77
CA ASN A 55 -7.97 -4.71 -16.66
C ASN A 55 -7.50 -3.71 -15.60
N GLU A 56 -6.96 -4.18 -14.47
CA GLU A 56 -6.35 -3.32 -13.44
C GLU A 56 -5.15 -2.54 -14.00
N ARG A 57 -4.29 -3.23 -14.77
CA ARG A 57 -3.13 -2.60 -15.42
C ARG A 57 -3.58 -1.57 -16.45
N MET A 58 -4.46 -1.95 -17.37
CA MET A 58 -5.01 -1.06 -18.39
C MET A 58 -5.64 0.17 -17.76
N MET A 59 -6.47 -0.01 -16.73
CA MET A 59 -7.13 1.09 -16.05
C MET A 59 -6.15 2.03 -15.36
N ARG A 60 -5.09 1.50 -14.74
CA ARG A 60 -4.03 2.30 -14.12
C ARG A 60 -3.31 3.17 -15.16
N GLU A 61 -2.98 2.59 -16.29
CA GLU A 61 -2.33 3.29 -17.40
C GLU A 61 -3.25 4.38 -17.97
N LYS A 62 -4.52 4.04 -18.21
CA LYS A 62 -5.54 4.97 -18.68
C LYS A 62 -5.71 6.17 -17.73
N LEU A 63 -5.93 5.92 -16.45
CA LEU A 63 -6.10 6.99 -15.46
C LEU A 63 -4.88 7.92 -15.40
N ARG A 64 -3.68 7.35 -15.44
CA ARG A 64 -2.45 8.15 -15.46
C ARG A 64 -2.28 8.98 -16.73
N GLN A 65 -2.71 8.46 -17.86
CA GLN A 65 -2.68 9.17 -19.14
C GLN A 65 -3.69 10.32 -19.18
N GLU A 66 -4.90 10.10 -18.67
CA GLU A 66 -6.00 11.07 -18.71
C GLU A 66 -5.90 12.14 -17.62
N GLU A 67 -5.51 11.76 -16.38
CA GLU A 67 -5.56 12.63 -15.21
C GLU A 67 -4.17 12.94 -14.60
N GLY A 68 -3.11 12.37 -15.17
CA GLY A 68 -1.73 12.56 -14.71
C GLY A 68 -1.17 11.44 -13.86
N PRO A 69 0.18 11.37 -13.71
CA PRO A 69 0.87 10.27 -13.04
C PRO A 69 0.53 10.13 -11.55
N ASP A 70 0.06 11.19 -10.92
CA ASP A 70 -0.26 11.28 -9.50
C ASP A 70 -1.77 11.12 -9.18
N VAL A 71 -2.59 10.75 -10.18
CA VAL A 71 -4.05 10.60 -10.04
C VAL A 71 -4.45 9.70 -8.86
N ILE A 72 -3.74 8.58 -8.67
CA ILE A 72 -4.07 7.60 -7.63
C ILE A 72 -3.85 8.23 -6.25
N VAL A 73 -2.68 8.82 -6.01
CA VAL A 73 -2.38 9.43 -4.72
C VAL A 73 -3.26 10.65 -4.43
N LYS A 74 -3.65 11.42 -5.44
CA LYS A 74 -4.62 12.51 -5.29
C LYS A 74 -5.99 12.01 -4.83
N ARG A 75 -6.47 10.90 -5.39
CA ARG A 75 -7.72 10.27 -4.97
C ARG A 75 -7.64 9.71 -3.55
N ILE A 76 -6.52 9.10 -3.18
CA ILE A 76 -6.25 8.64 -1.82
C ILE A 76 -6.20 9.82 -0.84
N SER A 77 -5.54 10.91 -1.20
CA SER A 77 -5.49 12.14 -0.38
C SER A 77 -6.90 12.67 -0.08
N ARG A 78 -7.78 12.72 -1.08
CA ARG A 78 -9.19 13.11 -0.86
C ARG A 78 -9.90 12.19 0.13
N GLN A 79 -9.76 10.86 -0.02
CA GLN A 79 -10.35 9.89 0.92
C GLN A 79 -9.82 10.08 2.35
N LEU A 80 -8.52 10.39 2.51
CA LEU A 80 -7.93 10.70 3.80
C LEU A 80 -8.53 11.96 4.42
N HIS A 81 -8.67 13.04 3.65
CA HIS A 81 -9.33 14.27 4.10
C HIS A 81 -10.79 14.01 4.49
N ASP A 82 -11.55 13.23 3.71
CA ASP A 82 -12.94 12.89 4.01
C ASP A 82 -13.05 12.14 5.34
N LEU A 83 -12.18 11.16 5.59
CA LEU A 83 -12.14 10.43 6.85
C LEU A 83 -11.76 11.33 8.03
N ILE A 84 -10.79 12.22 7.87
CA ILE A 84 -10.39 13.19 8.91
C ILE A 84 -11.54 14.15 9.22
N ASN A 85 -12.21 14.66 8.20
CA ASN A 85 -13.37 15.55 8.34
C ASN A 85 -14.56 14.83 8.99
N ALA A 86 -14.74 13.53 8.73
CA ALA A 86 -15.72 12.69 9.41
C ALA A 86 -15.34 12.33 10.87
N GLY A 87 -14.25 12.89 11.38
CA GLY A 87 -13.85 12.72 12.79
C GLY A 87 -12.90 11.55 13.04
N GLN A 88 -12.44 10.84 12.01
CA GLN A 88 -11.47 9.77 12.18
C GLN A 88 -10.10 10.32 12.60
N ARG A 89 -9.46 9.67 13.57
CA ARG A 89 -8.19 10.13 14.14
C ARG A 89 -7.02 9.19 13.90
N ARG A 90 -7.29 7.93 13.57
CA ARG A 90 -6.28 6.92 13.25
C ARG A 90 -6.71 6.19 12.00
N ILE A 91 -5.99 6.41 10.90
CA ILE A 91 -6.35 5.92 9.57
C ILE A 91 -5.18 5.11 9.02
N ILE A 92 -5.48 3.98 8.39
CA ILE A 92 -4.49 3.13 7.75
C ILE A 92 -4.43 3.46 6.27
N ALA A 93 -3.24 3.71 5.75
CA ALA A 93 -2.98 3.82 4.31
C ALA A 93 -2.34 2.51 3.83
N ASP A 94 -3.15 1.69 3.13
CA ASP A 94 -2.73 0.40 2.61
C ASP A 94 -2.31 0.53 1.15
N GLY A 95 -1.04 0.21 0.88
CA GLY A 95 -0.53 0.15 -0.48
C GLY A 95 0.17 1.41 -0.97
N LEU A 96 0.81 2.16 -0.10
CA LEU A 96 1.79 3.17 -0.50
C LEU A 96 2.96 2.46 -1.22
N TYR A 97 3.08 2.66 -2.52
CA TYR A 97 4.00 1.87 -3.34
C TYR A 97 5.18 2.65 -3.88
N SER A 98 5.07 3.96 -4.12
CA SER A 98 6.10 4.69 -4.82
C SER A 98 6.71 5.84 -4.00
N TRP A 99 7.92 6.23 -4.41
CA TRP A 99 8.58 7.41 -3.87
C TRP A 99 7.80 8.69 -4.13
N THR A 100 7.17 8.79 -5.30
CA THR A 100 6.33 9.93 -5.68
C THR A 100 5.09 10.03 -4.80
N GLU A 101 4.40 8.91 -4.55
CA GLU A 101 3.24 8.86 -3.64
C GLU A 101 3.63 9.24 -2.21
N TYR A 102 4.78 8.75 -1.73
CA TYR A 102 5.32 9.09 -0.42
C TYR A 102 5.54 10.61 -0.28
N LYS A 103 6.26 11.23 -1.23
CA LYS A 103 6.53 12.67 -1.20
C LYS A 103 5.23 13.48 -1.21
N TYR A 104 4.28 13.11 -2.05
CA TYR A 104 2.98 13.75 -2.14
C TYR A 104 2.25 13.73 -0.79
N LEU A 105 2.10 12.56 -0.19
CA LEU A 105 1.38 12.43 1.08
C LEU A 105 2.11 13.10 2.25
N LYS A 106 3.44 13.04 2.30
CA LYS A 106 4.21 13.76 3.34
C LYS A 106 4.07 15.27 3.23
N HIS A 107 3.94 15.79 2.01
CA HIS A 107 3.69 17.22 1.78
C HIS A 107 2.25 17.60 2.15
N GLU A 108 1.28 16.76 1.80
CA GLU A 108 -0.15 17.01 2.05
C GLU A 108 -0.54 16.87 3.52
N PHE A 109 0.10 15.94 4.25
CA PHE A 109 -0.16 15.62 5.66
C PHE A 109 1.10 15.79 6.51
N PRO A 110 1.64 17.02 6.65
CA PRO A 110 2.87 17.27 7.41
C PRO A 110 2.63 17.01 8.89
N GLY A 111 3.40 16.05 9.45
CA GLY A 111 3.32 15.67 10.86
C GLY A 111 2.22 14.66 11.23
N GLU A 112 1.23 14.44 10.36
CA GLU A 112 0.18 13.44 10.59
C GLU A 112 0.55 12.04 10.11
N MET A 113 1.41 11.92 9.10
CA MET A 113 1.74 10.65 8.45
C MET A 113 3.00 10.02 9.04
N SER A 114 2.87 8.76 9.46
CA SER A 114 3.98 7.87 9.86
C SER A 114 4.06 6.67 8.94
N ILE A 115 5.27 6.29 8.56
CA ILE A 115 5.56 5.13 7.72
C ILE A 115 6.04 3.97 8.60
N VAL A 116 5.40 2.82 8.45
CA VAL A 116 5.80 1.58 9.10
C VAL A 116 6.26 0.59 8.02
N ALA A 117 7.54 0.28 7.98
CA ALA A 117 8.09 -0.73 7.08
C ALA A 117 8.03 -2.10 7.73
N ILE A 118 7.37 -3.05 7.05
CA ILE A 118 7.41 -4.46 7.42
C ILE A 118 8.47 -5.14 6.59
N LEU A 119 9.47 -5.67 7.26
CA LEU A 119 10.62 -6.33 6.65
C LEU A 119 10.58 -7.83 6.95
N ALA A 120 10.96 -8.62 5.96
CA ALA A 120 11.18 -10.05 6.12
C ALA A 120 12.31 -10.50 5.19
N PRO A 121 13.13 -11.49 5.58
CA PRO A 121 14.16 -12.07 4.73
C PRO A 121 13.59 -12.55 3.40
N ARG A 122 14.35 -12.37 2.31
CA ARG A 122 13.89 -12.70 0.95
C ARG A 122 13.37 -14.13 0.83
N HIS A 123 14.09 -15.11 1.38
CA HIS A 123 13.70 -16.52 1.31
C HIS A 123 12.33 -16.77 1.97
N LEU A 124 12.03 -16.13 3.12
CA LEU A 124 10.73 -16.24 3.78
C LEU A 124 9.61 -15.57 2.96
N ARG A 125 9.91 -14.40 2.37
CA ARG A 125 8.92 -13.71 1.52
C ARG A 125 8.55 -14.56 0.31
N HIS A 126 9.56 -15.12 -0.39
CA HIS A 126 9.34 -15.97 -1.56
C HIS A 126 8.61 -17.28 -1.18
N HIS A 127 8.97 -17.90 -0.06
CA HIS A 127 8.22 -19.04 0.47
C HIS A 127 6.75 -18.69 0.76
N ARG A 128 6.48 -17.55 1.39
CA ARG A 128 5.10 -17.09 1.65
C ARG A 128 4.34 -16.81 0.35
N LEU A 129 5.00 -16.25 -0.66
CA LEU A 129 4.40 -15.97 -1.97
C LEU A 129 4.08 -17.24 -2.74
N SER A 130 4.90 -18.28 -2.65
CA SER A 130 4.66 -19.57 -3.32
C SER A 130 3.52 -20.37 -2.66
N ASN A 131 3.31 -20.21 -1.35
CA ASN A 131 2.31 -20.97 -0.60
C ASN A 131 1.00 -20.20 -0.34
N ARG A 132 0.86 -18.98 -0.83
CA ARG A 132 -0.39 -18.23 -0.62
C ARG A 132 -1.55 -18.84 -1.42
N PRO A 133 -2.79 -18.81 -0.86
CA PRO A 133 -3.95 -19.44 -1.51
C PRO A 133 -4.40 -18.76 -2.79
N VAL A 134 -4.07 -17.47 -2.94
CA VAL A 134 -4.50 -16.67 -4.08
C VAL A 134 -3.28 -16.20 -4.86
N ARG A 135 -3.20 -16.53 -6.16
CA ARG A 135 -2.11 -16.16 -7.08
C ARG A 135 -0.73 -16.53 -6.52
N PRO A 136 -0.46 -17.83 -6.22
CA PRO A 136 0.88 -18.27 -5.80
C PRO A 136 1.89 -17.93 -6.90
N LEU A 137 3.12 -17.60 -6.50
CA LEU A 137 4.19 -17.25 -7.43
C LEU A 137 5.26 -18.33 -7.44
N GLN A 138 5.75 -18.66 -8.65
CA GLN A 138 6.94 -19.48 -8.80
C GLN A 138 8.19 -18.70 -8.36
N PRO A 139 9.31 -19.38 -8.04
CA PRO A 139 10.53 -18.71 -7.58
C PRO A 139 11.02 -17.60 -8.51
N ASN A 140 11.02 -17.85 -9.83
CA ASN A 140 11.42 -16.85 -10.83
C ASN A 140 10.50 -15.63 -10.83
N GLU A 141 9.17 -15.85 -10.79
CA GLU A 141 8.18 -14.79 -10.73
C GLU A 141 8.32 -13.94 -9.47
N SER A 142 8.70 -14.55 -8.34
CA SER A 142 8.95 -13.84 -7.10
C SER A 142 10.16 -12.90 -7.20
N LEU A 143 11.22 -13.35 -7.88
CA LEU A 143 12.42 -12.55 -8.11
C LEU A 143 12.15 -11.39 -9.08
N GLU A 144 11.53 -11.68 -10.23
CA GLU A 144 11.13 -10.67 -11.21
C GLU A 144 10.22 -9.61 -10.60
N ARG A 145 9.32 -10.05 -9.73
CA ARG A 145 8.44 -9.14 -9.00
C ARG A 145 9.20 -8.24 -8.04
N ASP A 146 10.18 -8.77 -7.31
CA ASP A 146 11.02 -7.95 -6.42
C ASP A 146 11.75 -6.86 -7.22
N TRP A 147 12.31 -7.19 -8.38
CA TRP A 147 12.96 -6.21 -9.25
C TRP A 147 11.98 -5.15 -9.76
N ALA A 148 10.85 -5.58 -10.32
CA ALA A 148 9.84 -4.67 -10.83
C ALA A 148 9.28 -3.71 -9.77
N GLU A 149 9.14 -4.15 -8.53
CA GLU A 149 8.70 -3.32 -7.41
C GLU A 149 9.73 -2.24 -7.03
N ILE A 150 11.02 -2.52 -7.20
CA ILE A 150 12.10 -1.56 -6.96
C ILE A 150 12.28 -0.64 -8.17
N GLU A 151 12.41 -1.19 -9.36
CA GLU A 151 12.77 -0.45 -10.58
C GLU A 151 11.60 0.40 -11.11
N ASN A 152 10.38 -0.16 -11.15
CA ASN A 152 9.23 0.49 -11.78
C ASN A 152 8.34 1.27 -10.79
N LEU A 153 8.34 0.89 -9.50
CA LEU A 153 7.52 1.52 -8.47
C LEU A 153 8.36 2.32 -7.46
N GLU A 154 9.68 2.30 -7.56
CA GLU A 154 10.60 3.01 -6.62
C GLU A 154 10.30 2.70 -5.13
N LYS A 155 9.85 1.47 -4.87
CA LYS A 155 9.39 1.05 -3.54
C LYS A 155 10.47 1.08 -2.48
N GLY A 156 11.73 0.96 -2.88
CA GLY A 156 12.87 1.01 -1.98
C GLY A 156 12.97 2.30 -1.18
N GLY A 157 12.59 3.44 -1.77
CA GLY A 157 12.65 4.74 -1.11
C GLY A 157 11.83 4.80 0.19
N PRO A 158 10.50 4.62 0.15
CA PRO A 158 9.65 4.65 1.35
C PRO A 158 10.05 3.60 2.41
N ILE A 159 10.58 2.44 1.99
CA ILE A 159 11.07 1.42 2.92
C ILE A 159 12.33 1.89 3.63
N ALA A 160 13.28 2.47 2.88
CA ALA A 160 14.59 2.87 3.43
C ALA A 160 14.50 4.00 4.46
N ILE A 161 13.50 4.87 4.34
CA ILE A 161 13.33 6.03 5.23
C ILE A 161 12.06 5.95 6.10
N ALA A 162 11.56 4.75 6.34
CA ALA A 162 10.39 4.56 7.21
C ALA A 162 10.66 5.06 8.64
N ASP A 163 9.62 5.59 9.27
CA ASP A 163 9.70 6.08 10.65
C ASP A 163 9.83 4.92 11.66
N HIS A 164 9.28 3.74 11.31
CA HIS A 164 9.33 2.54 12.15
C HIS A 164 9.56 1.29 11.31
N TYR A 165 10.22 0.30 11.90
CA TYR A 165 10.51 -0.99 11.26
C TYR A 165 9.98 -2.14 12.11
N ILE A 166 9.25 -3.06 11.47
CA ILE A 166 8.80 -4.31 12.07
C ILE A 166 9.49 -5.45 11.32
N ILE A 167 10.27 -6.25 12.03
CA ILE A 167 10.88 -7.46 11.46
C ILE A 167 9.89 -8.61 11.58
N ASN A 168 9.45 -9.12 10.45
CA ASN A 168 8.51 -10.24 10.35
C ASN A 168 9.20 -11.50 9.82
N ASP A 169 10.07 -12.07 10.66
CA ASP A 169 10.84 -13.29 10.38
C ASP A 169 10.33 -14.53 11.13
N GLY A 170 9.30 -14.37 11.95
CA GLY A 170 8.67 -15.40 12.76
C GLY A 170 7.20 -15.66 12.45
N ASP A 171 6.46 -16.05 13.45
CA ASP A 171 5.03 -16.32 13.40
C ASP A 171 4.19 -15.06 13.28
N LEU A 172 2.94 -15.21 12.81
CA LEU A 172 1.97 -14.10 12.72
C LEU A 172 1.71 -13.43 14.07
N ASN A 173 1.79 -14.19 15.18
CA ASN A 173 1.58 -13.64 16.52
C ASN A 173 2.68 -12.63 16.90
N ASN A 174 3.87 -12.74 16.32
CA ASN A 174 4.95 -11.77 16.54
C ASN A 174 4.78 -10.49 15.72
N LEU A 175 3.92 -10.54 14.68
CA LEU A 175 3.59 -9.38 13.86
C LEU A 175 2.48 -8.52 14.50
N TYR A 176 1.63 -9.10 15.31
CA TYR A 176 0.45 -8.48 15.94
C TYR A 176 0.76 -7.89 17.32
#